data_6516a62814765fb6ba4c630fe4f0bddb
#
_entry.id   6516a62814765fb6ba4c630fe4f0bddb
#
_cell.length_a   1.000
_cell.length_b   1.000
_cell.length_c   1.000
_cell.angle_alpha   90.00
_cell.angle_beta   90.00
_cell.angle_gamma   90.00
#
_symmetry.space_group_name_H-M   'P 1'
#
loop_
_entity.id
_entity.type
_entity.pdbx_description
1 polymer ?
#
loop_
_entity_poly.entity_id
_entity_poly.type
_entity_poly.pdbx_seq_one_letter_code
_entity_poly.pdbx_strand_id
1 'polypeptide(L)'
;MLLPLPSPLVKDLSLVSHLALASFQSGHGSQHLLYQLIRTTYLSYLMWNEGLGTGTYQLYCDAEREIEAIAAVRASGGPWTLNGNASSILERIVCIYDVQLSGISGGLFTRCRAKLEQLLGMLVVRSGEALLQGDHTESADKITGE
;
A
#
# COMPACT_ATOMS: atom_id res chain seq x y z
N MET A 1 22.68 13.70 -10.68
CA MET A 1 21.79 12.72 -10.06
C MET A 1 21.24 13.18 -8.73
N LEU A 2 21.66 14.34 -8.27
CA LEU A 2 21.13 14.99 -7.08
C LEU A 2 19.94 15.92 -7.38
N LEU A 3 19.48 15.91 -8.63
CA LEU A 3 18.35 16.72 -9.03
C LEU A 3 17.04 16.20 -8.42
N PRO A 4 16.22 17.09 -7.85
CA PRO A 4 14.93 16.69 -7.32
C PRO A 4 13.97 16.23 -8.41
N LEU A 5 12.86 15.61 -7.99
CA LEU A 5 11.80 15.26 -8.93
C LEU A 5 11.17 16.53 -9.51
N PRO A 6 10.73 16.49 -10.78
CA PRO A 6 9.98 17.61 -11.36
C PRO A 6 8.73 17.94 -10.54
N SER A 7 8.48 19.22 -10.32
CA SER A 7 7.34 19.68 -9.53
C SER A 7 5.97 19.14 -10.00
N PRO A 8 5.68 19.06 -11.31
CA PRO A 8 4.43 18.46 -11.76
C PRO A 8 4.28 16.99 -11.36
N LEU A 9 5.37 16.22 -11.42
CA LEU A 9 5.35 14.81 -11.00
C LEU A 9 5.06 14.66 -9.50
N VAL A 10 5.71 15.47 -8.66
CA VAL A 10 5.48 15.50 -7.23
C VAL A 10 4.01 15.78 -6.91
N LYS A 11 3.43 16.77 -7.58
CA LYS A 11 2.02 17.13 -7.41
C LYS A 11 1.09 16.01 -7.82
N ASP A 12 1.35 15.35 -8.94
CA ASP A 12 0.52 14.25 -9.43
C ASP A 12 0.57 13.05 -8.49
N LEU A 13 1.76 12.66 -8.02
CA LEU A 13 1.93 11.55 -7.09
C LEU A 13 1.24 11.83 -5.75
N SER A 14 1.41 13.04 -5.22
CA SER A 14 0.76 13.48 -3.99
C SER A 14 -0.76 13.48 -4.14
N LEU A 15 -1.28 14.02 -5.23
CA LEU A 15 -2.72 14.09 -5.49
C LEU A 15 -3.37 12.71 -5.54
N VAL A 16 -2.76 11.75 -6.22
CA VAL A 16 -3.27 10.38 -6.32
C VAL A 16 -3.42 9.76 -4.93
N SER A 17 -2.43 9.93 -4.06
CA SER A 17 -2.44 9.40 -2.69
C SER A 17 -3.52 10.06 -1.83
N HIS A 18 -3.64 11.39 -1.90
CA HIS A 18 -4.65 12.12 -1.15
C HIS A 18 -6.07 11.79 -1.61
N LEU A 19 -6.29 11.66 -2.92
CA LEU A 19 -7.59 11.28 -3.46
C LEU A 19 -8.00 9.87 -3.05
N ALA A 20 -7.06 8.92 -3.07
CA ALA A 20 -7.32 7.56 -2.62
C ALA A 20 -7.75 7.55 -1.16
N LEU A 21 -7.03 8.24 -0.29
CA LEU A 21 -7.35 8.32 1.12
C LEU A 21 -8.71 9.00 1.37
N ALA A 22 -8.94 10.15 0.73
CA ALA A 22 -10.20 10.89 0.88
C ALA A 22 -11.41 10.07 0.41
N SER A 23 -11.25 9.29 -0.65
CA SER A 23 -12.30 8.40 -1.15
C SER A 23 -12.69 7.35 -0.12
N PHE A 24 -11.71 6.71 0.52
CA PHE A 24 -11.97 5.76 1.60
C PHE A 24 -12.62 6.43 2.81
N GLN A 25 -12.15 7.62 3.18
CA GLN A 25 -12.70 8.37 4.32
C GLN A 25 -14.17 8.76 4.10
N SER A 26 -14.58 8.98 2.86
CA SER A 26 -15.96 9.30 2.51
C SER A 26 -16.82 8.08 2.14
N GLY A 27 -16.29 6.88 2.31
CA GLY A 27 -17.02 5.64 2.03
C GLY A 27 -17.08 5.24 0.57
N HIS A 28 -16.26 5.85 -0.28
CA HIS A 28 -16.21 5.60 -1.73
C HIS A 28 -14.93 4.89 -2.17
N GLY A 29 -14.39 4.03 -1.32
CA GLY A 29 -13.22 3.23 -1.64
C GLY A 29 -13.48 2.22 -2.75
N SER A 30 -12.41 1.68 -3.30
CA SER A 30 -12.46 0.64 -4.34
C SER A 30 -11.18 -0.20 -4.27
N GLN A 31 -11.16 -1.31 -4.97
CA GLN A 31 -9.96 -2.15 -5.07
C GLN A 31 -8.78 -1.39 -5.68
N HIS A 32 -9.03 -0.59 -6.71
CA HIS A 32 -8.01 0.23 -7.34
C HIS A 32 -7.44 1.26 -6.36
N LEU A 33 -8.31 1.91 -5.59
CA LEU A 33 -7.87 2.91 -4.60
C LEU A 33 -7.12 2.27 -3.43
N LEU A 34 -7.52 1.06 -3.02
CA LEU A 34 -6.77 0.29 -2.02
C LEU A 34 -5.36 -0.01 -2.53
N TYR A 35 -5.24 -0.40 -3.79
CA TYR A 35 -3.95 -0.66 -4.41
C TYR A 35 -3.07 0.61 -4.42
N GLN A 36 -3.66 1.78 -4.66
CA GLN A 36 -2.93 3.05 -4.58
C GLN A 36 -2.43 3.34 -3.15
N LEU A 37 -3.23 3.06 -2.14
CA LEU A 37 -2.80 3.21 -0.73
C LEU A 37 -1.68 2.24 -0.38
N ILE A 38 -1.76 1.01 -0.88
CA ILE A 38 -0.70 0.00 -0.72
C ILE A 38 0.60 0.51 -1.34
N ARG A 39 0.55 0.99 -2.58
CA ARG A 39 1.72 1.52 -3.26
C ARG A 39 2.34 2.69 -2.51
N THR A 40 1.52 3.63 -2.08
CA THR A 40 1.99 4.81 -1.32
C THR A 40 2.67 4.37 -0.02
N THR A 41 2.06 3.46 0.72
CA THR A 41 2.58 2.99 2.00
C THR A 41 3.93 2.30 1.84
N TYR A 42 4.04 1.37 0.91
CA TYR A 42 5.30 0.66 0.68
C TYR A 42 6.37 1.56 0.08
N LEU A 43 6.03 2.45 -0.84
CA LEU A 43 7.00 3.39 -1.40
C LEU A 43 7.53 4.35 -0.33
N SER A 44 6.65 4.85 0.53
CA SER A 44 7.04 5.68 1.67
C SER A 44 7.97 4.91 2.61
N TYR A 45 7.66 3.64 2.90
CA TYR A 45 8.52 2.77 3.71
C TYR A 45 9.92 2.62 3.08
N LEU A 46 9.97 2.38 1.78
CA LEU A 46 11.26 2.21 1.08
C LEU A 46 12.09 3.50 1.11
N MET A 47 11.44 4.66 0.94
CA MET A 47 12.12 5.95 1.06
C MET A 47 12.57 6.22 2.50
N TRP A 48 11.75 5.86 3.48
CA TRP A 48 12.12 5.96 4.88
C TRP A 48 13.34 5.09 5.19
N ASN A 49 13.39 3.89 4.66
CA ASN A 49 14.50 2.96 4.83
C ASN A 49 15.81 3.51 4.24
N GLU A 50 15.73 4.43 3.29
CA GLU A 50 16.88 5.16 2.73
C GLU A 50 17.21 6.43 3.53
N GLY A 51 16.58 6.65 4.67
CA GLY A 51 16.84 7.79 5.55
C GLY A 51 15.99 9.01 5.28
N LEU A 52 14.92 8.90 4.49
CA LEU A 52 14.05 10.03 4.17
C LEU A 52 12.77 10.00 5.01
N GLY A 53 12.40 11.18 5.53
CA GLY A 53 11.17 11.36 6.27
C GLY A 53 11.30 11.06 7.76
N THR A 54 10.23 11.34 8.49
CA THR A 54 10.18 11.28 9.96
C THR A 54 9.38 10.09 10.49
N GLY A 55 9.08 9.11 9.65
CA GLY A 55 8.33 7.92 10.04
C GLY A 55 9.08 7.02 11.01
N THR A 56 8.38 6.04 11.54
CA THR A 56 8.95 4.99 12.39
C THR A 56 8.59 3.63 11.80
N TYR A 57 9.38 2.62 12.11
CA TYR A 57 9.07 1.25 11.68
C TYR A 57 7.68 0.81 12.16
N GLN A 58 7.33 1.16 13.40
CA GLN A 58 6.04 0.80 13.97
C GLN A 58 4.88 1.42 13.20
N LEU A 59 5.03 2.66 12.73
CA LEU A 59 3.99 3.32 11.93
C LEU A 59 3.69 2.53 10.65
N TYR A 60 4.73 2.06 9.96
CA TYR A 60 4.57 1.28 8.74
C TYR A 60 3.99 -0.11 9.01
N CYS A 61 4.37 -0.74 10.12
CA CYS A 61 3.75 -2.01 10.55
C CYS A 61 2.27 -1.84 10.86
N ASP A 62 1.91 -0.76 11.53
CA ASP A 62 0.52 -0.46 11.86
C ASP A 62 -0.30 -0.18 10.59
N ALA A 63 0.29 0.56 9.63
CA ALA A 63 -0.36 0.84 8.34
C ALA A 63 -0.61 -0.45 7.56
N GLU A 64 0.36 -1.33 7.50
CA GLU A 64 0.23 -2.63 6.83
C GLU A 64 -0.90 -3.46 7.45
N ARG A 65 -0.97 -3.51 8.78
CA ARG A 65 -2.02 -4.22 9.50
C ARG A 65 -3.40 -3.67 9.19
N GLU A 66 -3.53 -2.33 9.13
CA GLU A 66 -4.81 -1.70 8.80
C GLU A 66 -5.23 -1.96 7.34
N ILE A 67 -4.28 -1.96 6.42
CA ILE A 67 -4.54 -2.30 5.01
C ILE A 67 -5.00 -3.76 4.88
N GLU A 68 -4.33 -4.68 5.57
CA GLU A 68 -4.72 -6.10 5.59
C GLU A 68 -6.12 -6.28 6.17
N ALA A 69 -6.46 -5.52 7.21
CA ALA A 69 -7.80 -5.56 7.81
C ALA A 69 -8.87 -5.07 6.82
N ILE A 70 -8.61 -4.02 6.05
CA ILE A 70 -9.52 -3.53 5.01
C ILE A 70 -9.73 -4.62 3.96
N ALA A 71 -8.67 -5.24 3.50
CA ALA A 71 -8.72 -6.31 2.50
C ALA A 71 -9.52 -7.51 3.00
N ALA A 72 -9.34 -7.90 4.28
CA ALA A 72 -10.06 -9.01 4.89
C ALA A 72 -11.57 -8.71 5.01
N VAL A 73 -11.93 -7.51 5.44
CA VAL A 73 -13.33 -7.07 5.51
C VAL A 73 -13.96 -7.10 4.12
N ARG A 74 -13.25 -6.62 3.11
CA ARG A 74 -13.76 -6.62 1.73
C ARG A 74 -13.90 -8.02 1.16
N ALA A 75 -12.99 -8.93 1.48
CA ALA A 75 -13.06 -10.32 1.04
C ALA A 75 -14.32 -11.01 1.57
N SER A 76 -14.82 -10.62 2.75
CA SER A 76 -16.08 -11.13 3.32
C SER A 76 -17.32 -10.32 2.88
N GLY A 77 -17.16 -9.41 1.89
CA GLY A 77 -18.28 -8.62 1.34
C GLY A 77 -18.56 -7.32 2.09
N GLY A 78 -17.68 -6.92 3.01
CA GLY A 78 -17.85 -5.68 3.79
C GLY A 78 -17.58 -4.42 2.98
N PRO A 79 -17.85 -3.25 3.57
CA PRO A 79 -17.72 -1.98 2.89
C PRO A 79 -16.27 -1.52 2.70
N TRP A 80 -16.06 -0.64 1.72
CA TRP A 80 -14.78 0.04 1.48
C TRP A 80 -14.67 1.28 2.38
N THR A 81 -14.46 1.08 3.67
CA THR A 81 -14.38 2.18 4.64
C THR A 81 -13.16 2.05 5.53
N LEU A 82 -12.75 3.18 6.13
CA LEU A 82 -11.70 3.23 7.14
C LEU A 82 -12.33 3.53 8.50
N ASN A 83 -11.86 2.82 9.55
CA ASN A 83 -12.14 3.27 10.91
C ASN A 83 -11.25 4.47 11.26
N GLY A 84 -11.52 5.12 12.41
CA GLY A 84 -10.78 6.31 12.81
C GLY A 84 -9.28 6.08 13.00
N ASN A 85 -8.90 4.91 13.50
CA ASN A 85 -7.49 4.55 13.71
C ASN A 85 -6.76 4.36 12.38
N ALA A 86 -7.35 3.62 11.44
CA ALA A 86 -6.79 3.41 10.10
C ALA A 86 -6.65 4.74 9.36
N SER A 87 -7.68 5.58 9.42
CA SER A 87 -7.67 6.90 8.80
C SER A 87 -6.51 7.75 9.32
N SER A 88 -6.33 7.81 10.64
CA SER A 88 -5.25 8.58 11.28
C SER A 88 -3.86 8.08 10.87
N ILE A 89 -3.66 6.77 10.85
CA ILE A 89 -2.38 6.15 10.46
C ILE A 89 -2.06 6.47 9.01
N LEU A 90 -3.02 6.29 8.11
CA LEU A 90 -2.82 6.51 6.67
C LEU A 90 -2.64 8.00 6.35
N GLU A 91 -3.30 8.89 7.07
CA GLU A 91 -3.05 10.34 6.95
C GLU A 91 -1.60 10.69 7.27
N ARG A 92 -1.06 10.12 8.33
CA ARG A 92 0.35 10.32 8.70
C ARG A 92 1.29 9.82 7.61
N ILE A 93 1.01 8.64 7.05
CA ILE A 93 1.81 8.07 5.95
C ILE A 93 1.78 9.00 4.73
N VAL A 94 0.61 9.46 4.33
CA VAL A 94 0.46 10.33 3.15
C VAL A 94 1.20 11.68 3.37
N CYS A 95 1.14 12.24 4.57
CA CYS A 95 1.87 13.47 4.91
C CYS A 95 3.39 13.26 4.86
N ILE A 96 3.88 12.14 5.40
CA ILE A 96 5.31 11.79 5.33
C ILE A 96 5.72 11.60 3.87
N TYR A 97 4.91 10.93 3.09
CA TYR A 97 5.14 10.69 1.67
C TYR A 97 5.30 12.01 0.90
N ASP A 98 4.44 13.00 1.15
CA ASP A 98 4.54 14.32 0.52
C ASP A 98 5.90 14.98 0.81
N VAL A 99 6.36 14.93 2.05
CA VAL A 99 7.66 15.50 2.44
C VAL A 99 8.80 14.73 1.77
N GLN A 100 8.70 13.40 1.73
CA GLN A 100 9.69 12.56 1.07
C GLN A 100 9.82 12.89 -0.43
N LEU A 101 8.69 13.04 -1.12
CA LEU A 101 8.69 13.38 -2.55
C LEU A 101 9.34 14.73 -2.82
N SER A 102 9.17 15.70 -1.92
CA SER A 102 9.76 17.04 -2.09
C SER A 102 11.28 17.03 -1.92
N GLY A 103 11.84 16.05 -1.24
CA GLY A 103 13.26 16.01 -0.90
C GLY A 103 14.07 14.93 -1.60
N ILE A 104 13.44 14.01 -2.31
CA ILE A 104 14.13 12.87 -2.91
C ILE A 104 14.75 13.25 -4.26
N SER A 105 15.94 12.71 -4.56
CA SER A 105 16.53 12.82 -5.90
C SER A 105 15.85 11.88 -6.89
N GLY A 106 15.85 12.23 -8.17
CA GLY A 106 15.26 11.38 -9.21
C GLY A 106 15.86 9.99 -9.28
N GLY A 107 17.17 9.88 -9.09
CA GLY A 107 17.87 8.58 -9.09
C GLY A 107 17.45 7.69 -7.95
N LEU A 108 17.37 8.23 -6.74
CA LEU A 108 16.92 7.46 -5.57
C LEU A 108 15.46 7.07 -5.69
N PHE A 109 14.61 7.98 -6.17
CA PHE A 109 13.19 7.68 -6.41
C PHE A 109 13.02 6.52 -7.40
N THR A 110 13.76 6.53 -8.49
CA THR A 110 13.73 5.45 -9.48
C THR A 110 14.13 4.10 -8.86
N ARG A 111 15.15 4.08 -8.01
CA ARG A 111 15.56 2.86 -7.31
C ARG A 111 14.48 2.38 -6.33
N CYS A 112 13.87 3.28 -5.59
CA CYS A 112 12.78 2.92 -4.67
C CYS A 112 11.57 2.36 -5.43
N ARG A 113 11.22 2.97 -6.57
CA ARG A 113 10.13 2.45 -7.41
C ARG A 113 10.43 1.07 -7.95
N ALA A 114 11.65 0.80 -8.37
CA ALA A 114 12.05 -0.52 -8.83
C ALA A 114 11.89 -1.57 -7.74
N LYS A 115 12.32 -1.24 -6.51
CA LYS A 115 12.12 -2.12 -5.35
C LYS A 115 10.64 -2.34 -5.04
N LEU A 116 9.84 -1.29 -5.16
CA LEU A 116 8.38 -1.38 -4.97
C LEU A 116 7.77 -2.38 -5.94
N GLU A 117 8.10 -2.29 -7.22
CA GLU A 117 7.55 -3.21 -8.23
C GLU A 117 7.95 -4.67 -7.95
N GLN A 118 9.17 -4.90 -7.48
CA GLN A 118 9.61 -6.23 -7.06
C GLN A 118 8.78 -6.75 -5.88
N LEU A 119 8.56 -5.92 -4.86
CA LEU A 119 7.75 -6.29 -3.70
C LEU A 119 6.31 -6.61 -4.08
N LEU A 120 5.70 -5.79 -4.93
CA LEU A 120 4.33 -6.00 -5.38
C LEU A 120 4.22 -7.28 -6.22
N GLY A 121 5.22 -7.57 -7.04
CA GLY A 121 5.29 -8.82 -7.81
C GLY A 121 5.35 -10.05 -6.90
N MET A 122 6.14 -9.99 -5.84
CA MET A 122 6.23 -11.09 -4.86
C MET A 122 4.91 -11.30 -4.12
N LEU A 123 4.20 -10.24 -3.77
CA LEU A 123 2.89 -10.33 -3.10
C LEU A 123 1.85 -10.99 -4.01
N VAL A 124 1.84 -10.67 -5.30
CA VAL A 124 0.95 -11.29 -6.28
C VAL A 124 1.22 -12.78 -6.40
N VAL A 125 2.49 -13.20 -6.47
CA VAL A 125 2.89 -14.61 -6.54
C VAL A 125 2.42 -15.36 -5.29
N ARG A 126 2.63 -14.80 -4.10
CA ARG A 126 2.17 -15.42 -2.84
C ARG A 126 0.66 -15.59 -2.79
N SER A 127 -0.09 -14.59 -3.26
CA SER A 127 -1.55 -14.68 -3.34
C SER A 127 -1.99 -15.79 -4.29
N GLY A 128 -1.32 -15.93 -5.44
CA GLY A 128 -1.59 -17.00 -6.39
C GLY A 128 -1.31 -18.39 -5.80
N GLU A 129 -0.20 -18.55 -5.10
CA GLU A 129 0.14 -19.81 -4.43
C GLU A 129 -0.86 -20.17 -3.34
N ALA A 130 -1.31 -19.20 -2.56
CA ALA A 130 -2.31 -19.41 -1.51
C ALA A 130 -3.64 -19.88 -2.10
N LEU A 131 -4.07 -19.32 -3.24
CA LEU A 131 -5.29 -19.73 -3.93
C LEU A 131 -5.18 -21.17 -4.47
N LEU A 132 -4.03 -21.53 -5.04
CA LEU A 132 -3.79 -22.90 -5.52
C LEU A 132 -3.80 -23.92 -4.38
N GLN A 133 -3.22 -23.59 -3.22
CA GLN A 133 -3.24 -24.45 -2.04
C GLN A 133 -4.65 -24.62 -1.49
N GLY A 134 -5.46 -23.57 -1.52
CA GLY A 134 -6.86 -23.62 -1.13
C GLY A 134 -7.67 -24.58 -1.97
N ASP A 135 -7.49 -24.53 -3.27
CA ASP A 135 -8.17 -25.45 -4.21
C ASP A 135 -7.77 -26.91 -3.98
N HIS A 136 -6.49 -27.17 -3.70
CA HIS A 136 -6.03 -28.53 -3.40
C HIS A 136 -6.62 -29.07 -2.11
N THR A 137 -6.77 -28.24 -1.08
CA THR A 137 -7.35 -28.67 0.21
C THR A 137 -8.83 -29.02 0.04
N GLU A 138 -9.56 -28.21 -0.71
CA GLU A 138 -10.98 -28.44 -0.97
C GLU A 138 -11.20 -29.73 -1.80
N SER A 139 -10.34 -29.97 -2.76
CA SER A 139 -10.38 -31.21 -3.56
C SER A 139 -10.07 -32.46 -2.74
N ALA A 140 -9.14 -32.36 -1.78
CA ALA A 140 -8.79 -33.47 -0.89
C ALA A 140 -9.95 -33.82 0.07
N ASP A 141 -10.66 -32.83 0.57
CA ASP A 141 -11.81 -33.05 1.45
C ASP A 141 -12.97 -33.74 0.71
N LYS A 142 -13.18 -33.44 -0.56
CA LYS A 142 -14.19 -34.11 -1.40
C LYS A 142 -13.86 -35.58 -1.65
N ILE A 143 -12.59 -35.93 -1.74
CA ILE A 143 -12.14 -37.32 -1.96
C ILE A 143 -12.27 -38.13 -0.67
N THR A 144 -12.03 -37.54 0.49
CA THR A 144 -12.13 -38.23 1.79
C THR A 144 -13.56 -38.33 2.32
N GLY A 145 -14.51 -37.61 1.73
CA GLY A 145 -15.93 -37.63 2.10
C GLY A 145 -16.75 -38.78 1.49
N GLU A 146 -16.13 -39.57 0.63
CA GLU A 146 -16.73 -40.78 0.06
C GLU A 146 -16.35 -42.02 0.88
#